data_e5d414f85c972a34abbe8059d24b8490
#
_entry.id   e5d414f85c972a34abbe8059d24b8490
#
_cell.length_a   1.000
_cell.length_b   1.000
_cell.length_c   1.000
_cell.angle_alpha   90.00
_cell.angle_beta   90.00
_cell.angle_gamma   90.00
#
_symmetry.space_group_name_H-M   'P 1'
#
loop_
_entity.id
_entity.type
_entity.pdbx_description
1 polymer ?
#
loop_
_entity_poly.entity_id
_entity_poly.type
_entity_poly.pdbx_seq_one_letter_code
_entity_poly.pdbx_strand_id
1 'polypeptide(L)'
;NGSHESVGGQPTIGFQLDIPAIAKACGYRTVFSLTTKDEIKEILQQTKIMEGPVLIELKVKVASRDDLGRPTTTPLENKFHFMEFLKNK
;
A
#
# COMPACT_ATOMS: atom_id res chain seq x y z
N ASN A 1 -1.43 -1.79 -8.33
CA ASN A 1 -2.76 -1.77 -8.95
C ASN A 1 -2.69 -1.66 -10.46
N GLY A 2 -3.57 -2.39 -11.14
CA GLY A 2 -3.73 -2.30 -12.59
C GLY A 2 -4.58 -1.12 -13.05
N SER A 3 -5.17 -0.35 -12.14
CA SER A 3 -5.98 0.82 -12.46
C SER A 3 -6.05 1.84 -11.33
N HIS A 4 -6.42 3.07 -11.67
CA HIS A 4 -6.68 4.17 -10.73
C HIS A 4 -8.18 4.20 -10.39
N GLU A 5 -8.60 3.37 -9.47
CA GLU A 5 -10.03 3.20 -9.14
C GLU A 5 -10.69 4.50 -8.69
N SER A 6 -10.03 5.29 -7.85
CA SER A 6 -10.60 6.50 -7.26
C SER A 6 -10.75 7.69 -8.22
N VAL A 7 -10.17 7.62 -9.41
CA VAL A 7 -10.16 8.70 -10.40
C VAL A 7 -10.57 8.22 -11.80
N GLY A 8 -11.58 7.34 -11.88
CA GLY A 8 -12.17 6.89 -13.15
C GLY A 8 -11.65 5.55 -13.67
N GLY A 9 -10.86 4.84 -12.91
CA GLY A 9 -10.42 3.48 -13.28
C GLY A 9 -9.41 3.42 -14.41
N GLN A 10 -8.66 4.49 -14.67
CA GLN A 10 -7.65 4.50 -15.73
C GLN A 10 -6.64 3.38 -15.54
N PRO A 11 -6.24 2.70 -16.63
CA PRO A 11 -5.26 1.63 -16.55
C PRO A 11 -3.87 2.15 -16.13
N THR A 12 -3.12 1.29 -15.46
CA THR A 12 -1.72 1.52 -15.14
C THR A 12 -0.87 0.41 -15.72
N ILE A 13 0.45 0.52 -15.61
CA ILE A 13 1.38 -0.55 -16.00
C ILE A 13 1.52 -1.62 -14.91
N GLY A 14 0.69 -1.59 -13.86
CA GLY A 14 0.81 -2.47 -12.70
C GLY A 14 0.82 -3.97 -13.02
N PHE A 15 0.08 -4.40 -14.05
CA PHE A 15 0.08 -5.80 -14.48
C PHE A 15 1.25 -6.16 -15.41
N GLN A 16 1.97 -5.18 -15.92
CA GLN A 16 3.11 -5.36 -16.79
C GLN A 16 4.44 -5.39 -16.01
N LEU A 17 4.42 -5.01 -14.75
CA LEU A 17 5.58 -5.01 -13.87
C LEU A 17 5.55 -6.20 -12.93
N ASP A 18 6.69 -6.86 -12.80
CA ASP A 18 6.91 -7.87 -11.77
C ASP A 18 7.59 -7.19 -10.57
N ILE A 19 6.77 -6.63 -9.68
CA ILE A 19 7.27 -5.88 -8.51
C ILE A 19 8.12 -6.77 -7.59
N PRO A 20 7.70 -8.02 -7.26
CA PRO A 20 8.55 -8.91 -6.49
C PRO A 20 9.91 -9.17 -7.11
N ALA A 21 9.97 -9.37 -8.42
CA ALA A 21 11.24 -9.60 -9.13
C ALA A 21 12.15 -8.36 -9.09
N ILE A 22 11.58 -7.16 -9.24
CA ILE A 22 12.31 -5.90 -9.14
C ILE A 22 12.90 -5.75 -7.73
N ALA A 23 12.11 -5.98 -6.70
CA ALA A 23 12.55 -5.91 -5.31
C ALA A 23 13.69 -6.91 -5.04
N LYS A 24 13.56 -8.12 -5.51
CA LYS A 24 14.59 -9.15 -5.37
C LYS A 24 15.90 -8.74 -6.05
N ALA A 25 15.81 -8.18 -7.26
CA ALA A 25 16.98 -7.64 -7.97
C ALA A 25 17.64 -6.47 -7.24
N CYS A 26 16.85 -5.69 -6.48
CA CYS A 26 17.35 -4.59 -5.64
C CYS A 26 17.93 -5.04 -4.30
N GLY A 27 17.93 -6.34 -4.01
CA GLY A 27 18.54 -6.89 -2.81
C GLY A 27 17.58 -7.20 -1.67
N TYR A 28 16.27 -7.20 -1.89
CA TYR A 28 15.31 -7.69 -0.90
C TYR A 28 15.53 -9.19 -0.68
N ARG A 29 15.71 -9.59 0.57
CA ARG A 29 16.03 -10.98 0.90
C ARG A 29 14.89 -11.94 0.61
N THR A 30 13.66 -11.50 0.90
CA THR A 30 12.46 -12.32 0.71
C THR A 30 11.37 -11.48 0.08
N VAL A 31 10.66 -12.05 -0.89
CA VAL A 31 9.55 -11.41 -1.58
C VAL A 31 8.37 -12.37 -1.64
N PHE A 32 7.17 -11.85 -1.43
CA PHE A 32 5.92 -12.61 -1.48
C PHE A 32 4.92 -11.92 -2.39
N SER A 33 4.08 -12.71 -3.06
CA SER A 33 2.91 -12.22 -3.80
C SER A 33 1.70 -12.97 -3.29
N LEU A 34 0.75 -12.27 -2.67
CA LEU A 34 -0.36 -12.86 -1.93
C LEU A 34 -1.70 -12.38 -2.47
N THR A 35 -2.72 -13.23 -2.39
CA THR A 35 -4.07 -12.94 -2.88
C THR A 35 -5.15 -13.17 -1.84
N THR A 36 -4.94 -13.98 -0.82
CA THR A 36 -5.95 -14.33 0.18
C THR A 36 -5.62 -13.78 1.56
N LYS A 37 -6.67 -13.60 2.38
CA LYS A 37 -6.52 -13.13 3.76
C LYS A 37 -5.73 -14.12 4.64
N ASP A 38 -5.91 -15.41 4.39
CA ASP A 38 -5.23 -16.45 5.19
C ASP A 38 -3.73 -16.45 4.89
N GLU A 39 -3.33 -16.32 3.63
CA GLU A 39 -1.93 -16.15 3.24
C GLU A 39 -1.33 -14.90 3.89
N ILE A 40 -2.05 -13.78 3.89
CA ILE A 40 -1.59 -12.53 4.50
C ILE A 40 -1.31 -12.72 5.99
N LYS A 41 -2.25 -13.33 6.71
CA LYS A 41 -2.09 -13.59 8.16
C LYS A 41 -0.87 -14.48 8.43
N GLU A 42 -0.74 -15.55 7.67
CA GLU A 42 0.38 -16.49 7.82
C GLU A 42 1.72 -15.81 7.57
N ILE A 43 1.85 -15.09 6.45
CA ILE A 43 3.10 -14.42 6.09
C ILE A 43 3.44 -13.30 7.06
N LEU A 44 2.47 -12.53 7.54
CA LEU A 44 2.71 -11.50 8.55
C LEU A 44 3.25 -12.09 9.86
N GLN A 45 2.81 -13.29 10.25
CA GLN A 45 3.39 -13.98 11.41
C GLN A 45 4.84 -14.40 11.15
N GLN A 46 5.12 -14.94 9.98
CA GLN A 46 6.47 -15.34 9.59
C GLN A 46 7.44 -14.16 9.51
N THR A 47 7.00 -13.01 9.00
CA THR A 47 7.87 -11.82 8.82
C THR A 47 8.37 -11.26 10.14
N LYS A 48 7.71 -11.53 11.26
CA LYS A 48 8.16 -11.07 12.58
C LYS A 48 9.55 -11.61 12.97
N ILE A 49 9.92 -12.76 12.45
CA ILE A 49 11.19 -13.43 12.76
C ILE A 49 12.13 -13.47 11.55
N MET A 50 11.72 -12.91 10.42
CA MET A 50 12.55 -12.85 9.21
C MET A 50 13.51 -11.69 9.28
N GLU A 51 14.70 -11.90 8.77
CA GLU A 51 15.65 -10.83 8.54
C GLU A 51 15.26 -10.09 7.25
N GLY A 52 15.09 -8.78 7.36
CA GLY A 52 14.72 -7.94 6.24
C GLY A 52 15.87 -7.53 5.34
N PRO A 53 15.58 -6.78 4.29
CA PRO A 53 14.24 -6.30 3.94
C PRO A 53 13.35 -7.38 3.33
N VAL A 54 12.04 -7.29 3.63
CA VAL A 54 11.00 -8.19 3.09
C VAL A 54 9.99 -7.35 2.32
N LEU A 55 9.63 -7.78 1.12
CA LEU A 55 8.55 -7.17 0.34
C LEU A 55 7.34 -8.11 0.30
N ILE A 56 6.17 -7.56 0.55
CA ILE A 56 4.90 -8.29 0.39
C ILE A 56 4.04 -7.53 -0.62
N GLU A 57 3.79 -8.14 -1.76
CA GLU A 57 2.84 -7.65 -2.75
C GLU A 57 1.47 -8.26 -2.46
N LEU A 58 0.45 -7.41 -2.31
CA LEU A 58 -0.94 -7.85 -2.16
C LEU A 58 -1.70 -7.56 -3.45
N LYS A 59 -2.19 -8.60 -4.09
CA LYS A 59 -3.03 -8.47 -5.29
C LYS A 59 -4.48 -8.23 -4.86
N VAL A 60 -5.01 -7.07 -5.20
CA VAL A 60 -6.35 -6.64 -4.78
C VAL A 60 -7.23 -6.39 -5.99
N LYS A 61 -8.54 -6.50 -5.80
CA LYS A 61 -9.51 -6.13 -6.84
C LYS A 61 -9.67 -4.60 -6.93
N VAL A 62 -10.17 -4.14 -8.06
CA VAL A 62 -10.51 -2.73 -8.26
C VAL A 62 -11.83 -2.46 -7.54
N ALA A 63 -11.74 -1.97 -6.30
CA ALA A 63 -12.91 -1.63 -5.48
C ALA A 63 -12.50 -0.80 -4.26
N SER A 64 -13.46 -0.04 -3.73
CA SER A 64 -13.36 0.63 -2.44
C SER A 64 -14.50 0.17 -1.53
N ARG A 65 -14.38 0.40 -0.23
CA ARG A 65 -15.51 0.20 0.68
C ARG A 65 -16.57 1.26 0.41
N ASP A 66 -17.84 0.87 0.51
CA ASP A 66 -18.96 1.78 0.29
C ASP A 66 -19.08 2.85 1.39
N ASP A 67 -18.56 2.54 2.58
CA ASP A 67 -18.63 3.36 3.78
C ASP A 67 -17.40 4.25 4.00
N LEU A 68 -16.59 4.47 2.98
CA LEU A 68 -15.45 5.37 3.08
C LEU A 68 -15.91 6.81 3.26
N GLY A 69 -15.43 7.45 4.33
CA GLY A 69 -15.67 8.85 4.57
C GLY A 69 -14.90 9.74 3.59
N ARG A 70 -15.34 10.99 3.52
CA ARG A 70 -14.64 12.03 2.75
C ARG A 70 -13.96 12.99 3.73
N PRO A 71 -12.87 13.64 3.33
CA PRO A 71 -12.25 14.67 4.16
C PRO A 71 -13.27 15.75 4.52
N THR A 72 -13.30 16.13 5.78
CA THR A 72 -14.20 17.18 6.29
C THR A 72 -13.52 18.54 6.41
N THR A 73 -12.21 18.59 6.19
CA THR A 73 -11.39 19.78 6.27
C THR A 73 -10.83 20.13 4.89
N THR A 74 -10.62 21.43 4.66
CA THR A 74 -9.99 21.90 3.43
C THR A 74 -8.46 21.67 3.47
N PRO A 75 -7.79 21.66 2.32
CA PRO A 75 -6.32 21.60 2.29
C PRO A 75 -5.65 22.72 3.08
N LEU A 76 -6.24 23.91 3.08
CA LEU A 76 -5.71 25.05 3.84
C LEU A 76 -5.80 24.83 5.35
N GLU A 77 -6.95 24.34 5.83
CA GLU A 77 -7.14 23.98 7.23
C GLU A 77 -6.15 22.89 7.65
N ASN A 78 -5.97 21.87 6.82
CA ASN A 78 -5.00 20.79 7.08
C ASN A 78 -3.57 21.33 7.21
N LYS A 79 -3.20 22.28 6.35
CA LYS A 79 -1.89 22.95 6.42
C LYS A 79 -1.72 23.65 7.76
N PHE A 80 -2.69 24.46 8.18
CA PHE A 80 -2.62 25.19 9.44
C PHE A 80 -2.57 24.25 10.64
N HIS A 81 -3.40 23.22 10.68
CA HIS A 81 -3.38 22.24 11.75
C HIS A 81 -2.02 21.54 11.86
N PHE A 82 -1.44 21.17 10.73
CA PHE A 82 -0.13 20.54 10.72
C PHE A 82 0.98 21.51 11.20
N MET A 83 0.95 22.75 10.76
CA MET A 83 1.89 23.77 11.21
C MET A 83 1.81 24.00 12.73
N GLU A 84 0.58 24.08 13.27
CA GLU A 84 0.36 24.20 14.71
C GLU A 84 0.92 23.00 15.47
N PHE A 85 0.65 21.79 14.98
CA PHE A 85 1.20 20.56 15.56
C PHE A 85 2.74 20.61 15.64
N LEU A 86 3.40 21.07 14.58
CA LEU A 86 4.86 21.17 14.55
C LEU A 86 5.40 22.22 15.53
N LYS A 87 4.71 23.33 15.72
CA LYS A 87 5.11 24.37 16.68
C LYS A 87 5.03 23.89 18.13
N ASN A 88 4.06 23.03 18.44
CA ASN A 88 3.80 22.56 19.80
C ASN A 88 4.47 21.20 20.10
N LYS A 89 5.32 20.72 19.21
CA LYS A 89 5.98 19.43 19.35
C LYS A 89 7.24 19.50 20.21
#